data_ff2a8c5a64157b9a37825c56ef5cae73
#
_entry.id   ff2a8c5a64157b9a37825c56ef5cae73
#
_cell.length_a   1.000
_cell.length_b   1.000
_cell.length_c   1.000
_cell.angle_alpha   90.00
_cell.angle_beta   90.00
_cell.angle_gamma   90.00
#
_symmetry.space_group_name_H-M   'P 1'
#
loop_
_entity.id
_entity.type
_entity.pdbx_description
1 polymer ?
#
loop_
_entity_poly.entity_id
_entity_poly.type
_entity_poly.pdbx_seq_one_letter_code
_entity_poly.pdbx_strand_id
1 'polypeptide(L)'
;VERERSMSSVLDADTVLAIDVGSVSTRASLFDVVDGRYRLIATGRAPSTAGAPLFDISEGVRMALDQVQAVTGRQLLDESELLIMPVTSQGAGADVFVATASAGPKVRTVLVGLMPGVSTTSAQRMADSTYLELVEVINLLDRRRDEEKISRIAAARADLILVVGGTDGGARDSVMQMIDLVAVGVELIPARQRPRIVYAGNRRLASVVAERFGNRLDIAQAPNVRPALRHEDLVHARLAIGEAIAEARGKRVNGFQELEQWSGGYLMLTADAYGRVIKYLSRIYDPEKAVIGVDVGASHTMVAASFEGDLRLRVDTDLGLGKPLPIILKRSNLENIMRWLPLDLPKQAVLDYIHNKSIHPGLVPSEDTALHLELALARELIRTALKQARTSWPRGKDLKSTWLLPPTEPIIASGSVLARTPHPGYAALTLLDALEPIGISTMVLDPHGLSPSLGAASGPVPMLAVHVLESGSYISLGTVVAPVGRTRPGRKILTLQIEPEQGSEAIAGEVRMGQLAVIPLRQGEYARLTLRPERGIDVGFGGAGKAGALRIAGGALGLIIDARGRPLKLDTDPARRRDTNEKWLWDIGAKE
;
A
#
# COMPACT_ATOMS: atom_id res chain seq x y z
N VAL A 1 -24.45 -29.82 6.97
CA VAL A 1 -25.43 -29.18 7.88
C VAL A 1 -24.72 -28.15 8.78
N GLU A 2 -23.54 -28.43 9.36
CA GLU A 2 -22.76 -27.44 10.12
C GLU A 2 -22.11 -26.34 9.25
N ARG A 3 -21.66 -26.68 8.05
CA ARG A 3 -21.13 -25.68 7.09
C ARG A 3 -22.22 -24.73 6.54
N GLU A 4 -23.45 -25.22 6.36
CA GLU A 4 -24.57 -24.38 5.91
C GLU A 4 -25.08 -23.43 7.01
N ARG A 5 -25.03 -23.84 8.29
CA ARG A 5 -25.35 -22.95 9.41
C ARG A 5 -24.34 -21.83 9.60
N SER A 6 -23.03 -22.06 9.32
CA SER A 6 -22.02 -21.01 9.41
C SER A 6 -22.16 -19.96 8.29
N MET A 7 -22.62 -20.35 7.10
CA MET A 7 -22.80 -19.41 5.97
C MET A 7 -24.05 -18.53 6.12
N SER A 8 -25.15 -19.01 6.73
CA SER A 8 -26.32 -18.17 6.94
C SER A 8 -26.12 -17.12 8.03
N SER A 9 -25.32 -17.40 9.07
CA SER A 9 -25.05 -16.47 10.16
C SER A 9 -24.11 -15.30 9.76
N VAL A 10 -23.29 -15.46 8.71
CA VAL A 10 -22.38 -14.42 8.23
C VAL A 10 -23.09 -13.40 7.34
N LEU A 11 -24.22 -13.75 6.74
CA LEU A 11 -25.01 -12.82 5.91
C LEU A 11 -25.79 -11.79 6.73
N ASP A 12 -26.02 -12.05 8.03
CA ASP A 12 -26.77 -11.20 8.95
C ASP A 12 -25.84 -10.56 10.03
N ALA A 13 -24.54 -10.48 9.79
CA ALA A 13 -23.60 -9.91 10.74
C ALA A 13 -23.79 -8.40 10.84
N ASP A 14 -24.18 -7.89 12.01
CA ASP A 14 -24.35 -6.46 12.25
C ASP A 14 -23.06 -5.80 12.73
N THR A 15 -22.24 -6.51 13.48
CA THR A 15 -21.02 -5.99 14.10
C THR A 15 -19.76 -6.65 13.52
N VAL A 16 -18.82 -5.84 13.07
CA VAL A 16 -17.52 -6.29 12.56
C VAL A 16 -16.40 -5.65 13.35
N LEU A 17 -15.51 -6.48 13.89
CA LEU A 17 -14.28 -6.06 14.54
C LEU A 17 -13.09 -6.38 13.64
N ALA A 18 -12.26 -5.39 13.38
CA ALA A 18 -11.07 -5.55 12.56
C ALA A 18 -9.80 -5.16 13.31
N ILE A 19 -8.75 -5.94 13.17
CA ILE A 19 -7.41 -5.64 13.70
C ILE A 19 -6.43 -5.50 12.55
N ASP A 20 -5.58 -4.45 12.60
CA ASP A 20 -4.41 -4.30 11.72
C ASP A 20 -3.14 -4.19 12.56
N VAL A 21 -2.28 -5.20 12.45
CA VAL A 21 -1.02 -5.28 13.20
C VAL A 21 0.11 -4.72 12.35
N GLY A 22 0.46 -3.46 12.60
CA GLY A 22 1.61 -2.80 12.00
C GLY A 22 2.90 -2.96 12.81
N SER A 23 4.03 -2.55 12.25
CA SER A 23 5.35 -2.67 12.91
C SER A 23 5.57 -1.70 14.07
N VAL A 24 4.82 -0.60 14.14
CA VAL A 24 4.92 0.43 15.19
C VAL A 24 3.63 0.58 15.96
N SER A 25 2.51 0.34 15.34
CA SER A 25 1.20 0.42 16.01
C SER A 25 0.28 -0.69 15.56
N THR A 26 -0.50 -1.21 16.50
CA THR A 26 -1.65 -2.07 16.28
C THR A 26 -2.91 -1.22 16.34
N ARG A 27 -3.86 -1.46 15.46
CA ARG A 27 -5.14 -0.75 15.36
C ARG A 27 -6.29 -1.72 15.47
N ALA A 28 -7.31 -1.33 16.23
CA ALA A 28 -8.61 -1.99 16.28
C ALA A 28 -9.65 -1.05 15.67
N SER A 29 -10.56 -1.56 14.87
CA SER A 29 -11.67 -0.79 14.29
C SER A 29 -12.96 -1.56 14.47
N LEU A 30 -13.93 -0.95 15.13
CA LEU A 30 -15.26 -1.50 15.36
C LEU A 30 -16.24 -0.85 14.40
N PHE A 31 -16.94 -1.67 13.66
CA PHE A 31 -18.01 -1.27 12.76
C PHE A 31 -19.33 -1.89 13.22
N ASP A 32 -20.41 -1.14 13.05
CA ASP A 32 -21.75 -1.61 13.39
C ASP A 32 -22.76 -1.08 12.37
N VAL A 33 -23.91 -1.72 12.28
CA VAL A 33 -25.01 -1.28 11.42
C VAL A 33 -25.81 -0.18 12.13
N VAL A 34 -25.77 1.02 11.56
CA VAL A 34 -26.56 2.17 11.99
C VAL A 34 -27.42 2.63 10.83
N ASP A 35 -28.72 2.71 11.04
CA ASP A 35 -29.72 3.06 10.01
C ASP A 35 -29.59 2.20 8.73
N GLY A 36 -29.36 0.88 8.90
CA GLY A 36 -29.24 -0.09 7.83
C GLY A 36 -27.93 -0.01 7.03
N ARG A 37 -26.92 0.72 7.53
CA ARG A 37 -25.61 0.85 6.89
C ARG A 37 -24.48 0.65 7.89
N TYR A 38 -23.45 -0.06 7.50
CA TYR A 38 -22.22 -0.16 8.31
C TYR A 38 -21.57 1.20 8.48
N ARG A 39 -21.22 1.52 9.72
CA ARG A 39 -20.51 2.74 10.10
C ARG A 39 -19.31 2.37 10.96
N LEU A 40 -18.25 3.16 10.85
CA LEU A 40 -17.14 3.10 11.81
C LEU A 40 -17.64 3.71 13.13
N ILE A 41 -17.65 2.92 14.20
CA ILE A 41 -18.11 3.33 15.52
C ILE A 41 -16.95 3.85 16.36
N ALA A 42 -15.86 3.07 16.41
CA ALA A 42 -14.69 3.42 17.19
C ALA A 42 -13.41 2.85 16.61
N THR A 43 -12.29 3.49 16.94
CA THR A 43 -10.95 2.98 16.68
C THR A 43 -10.12 3.00 17.96
N GLY A 44 -9.39 1.91 18.20
CA GLY A 44 -8.35 1.83 19.23
C GLY A 44 -6.98 1.74 18.58
N ARG A 45 -5.96 2.30 19.22
CA ARG A 45 -4.58 2.26 18.71
C ARG A 45 -3.59 2.09 19.85
N ALA A 46 -2.78 1.05 19.76
CA ALA A 46 -1.74 0.76 20.73
C ALA A 46 -0.36 0.66 20.07
N PRO A 47 0.74 0.80 20.81
CA PRO A 47 2.05 0.43 20.34
C PRO A 47 2.07 -1.03 19.89
N SER A 48 2.76 -1.31 18.79
CA SER A 48 2.97 -2.70 18.36
C SER A 48 3.98 -3.39 19.27
N THR A 49 3.65 -4.60 19.68
CA THR A 49 4.49 -5.46 20.51
C THR A 49 5.15 -6.58 19.71
N ALA A 50 5.04 -6.54 18.38
CA ALA A 50 5.66 -7.50 17.46
C ALA A 50 7.20 -7.51 17.47
N GLY A 51 7.82 -6.46 17.99
CA GLY A 51 9.28 -6.32 18.11
C GLY A 51 9.78 -6.50 19.52
N ALA A 52 11.11 -6.31 19.67
CA ALA A 52 11.74 -6.33 20.99
C ALA A 52 11.10 -5.29 21.93
N PRO A 53 10.96 -5.58 23.21
CA PRO A 53 11.44 -6.80 23.90
C PRO A 53 10.43 -7.96 23.89
N LEU A 54 9.18 -7.74 23.51
CA LEU A 54 8.08 -8.69 23.72
C LEU A 54 8.03 -9.79 22.65
N PHE A 55 8.19 -9.46 21.37
CA PHE A 55 8.02 -10.40 20.26
C PHE A 55 6.68 -11.17 20.35
N ASP A 56 5.62 -10.47 20.76
CA ASP A 56 4.27 -11.00 20.95
C ASP A 56 3.25 -9.94 20.53
N ILE A 57 2.44 -10.24 19.52
CA ILE A 57 1.45 -9.27 19.01
C ILE A 57 0.19 -9.21 19.88
N SER A 58 -0.07 -10.20 20.72
CA SER A 58 -1.29 -10.31 21.52
C SER A 58 -1.45 -9.11 22.46
N GLU A 59 -0.39 -8.66 23.10
CA GLU A 59 -0.42 -7.51 24.01
C GLU A 59 -0.84 -6.20 23.30
N GLY A 60 -0.26 -5.93 22.13
CA GLY A 60 -0.64 -4.76 21.35
C GLY A 60 -2.08 -4.84 20.84
N VAL A 61 -2.56 -6.04 20.54
CA VAL A 61 -3.96 -6.28 20.15
C VAL A 61 -4.90 -6.01 21.33
N ARG A 62 -4.62 -6.59 22.51
CA ARG A 62 -5.42 -6.36 23.71
C ARG A 62 -5.50 -4.88 24.08
N MET A 63 -4.37 -4.19 24.13
CA MET A 63 -4.33 -2.74 24.38
C MET A 63 -5.17 -1.94 23.37
N ALA A 64 -5.17 -2.33 22.09
CA ALA A 64 -5.99 -1.65 21.08
C ALA A 64 -7.49 -1.95 21.28
N LEU A 65 -7.84 -3.17 21.66
CA LEU A 65 -9.22 -3.57 22.00
C LEU A 65 -9.71 -2.84 23.24
N ASP A 66 -8.88 -2.73 24.28
CA ASP A 66 -9.22 -1.99 25.51
C ASP A 66 -9.57 -0.53 25.22
N GLN A 67 -8.88 0.12 24.29
CA GLN A 67 -9.26 1.46 23.88
C GLN A 67 -10.63 1.51 23.19
N VAL A 68 -10.96 0.51 22.35
CA VAL A 68 -12.30 0.43 21.74
C VAL A 68 -13.35 0.19 22.84
N GLN A 69 -13.09 -0.71 23.78
CA GLN A 69 -13.98 -0.98 24.93
C GLN A 69 -14.20 0.30 25.78
N ALA A 70 -13.12 1.04 26.07
CA ALA A 70 -13.19 2.26 26.86
C ALA A 70 -14.03 3.37 26.19
N VAL A 71 -13.94 3.49 24.86
CA VAL A 71 -14.68 4.50 24.08
C VAL A 71 -16.15 4.11 23.90
N THR A 72 -16.44 2.84 23.68
CA THR A 72 -17.78 2.37 23.31
C THR A 72 -18.60 1.83 24.49
N GLY A 73 -17.94 1.49 25.61
CA GLY A 73 -18.56 0.75 26.71
C GLY A 73 -18.90 -0.71 26.37
N ARG A 74 -18.57 -1.18 25.15
CA ARG A 74 -18.85 -2.54 24.71
C ARG A 74 -17.73 -3.47 25.16
N GLN A 75 -18.06 -4.50 25.91
CA GLN A 75 -17.12 -5.56 26.25
C GLN A 75 -16.83 -6.41 25.00
N LEU A 76 -15.56 -6.55 24.62
CA LEU A 76 -15.11 -7.33 23.46
C LEU A 76 -14.38 -8.61 23.87
N LEU A 77 -13.77 -8.64 25.06
CA LEU A 77 -13.06 -9.77 25.63
C LEU A 77 -13.79 -10.29 26.86
N ASP A 78 -13.77 -11.61 27.05
CA ASP A 78 -14.29 -12.26 28.25
C ASP A 78 -13.27 -12.22 29.42
N GLU A 79 -13.60 -12.83 30.55
CA GLU A 79 -12.73 -12.92 31.75
C GLU A 79 -11.43 -13.72 31.50
N SER A 80 -11.39 -14.53 30.46
CA SER A 80 -10.22 -15.31 30.01
C SER A 80 -9.41 -14.57 28.92
N GLU A 81 -9.73 -13.30 28.64
CA GLU A 81 -9.14 -12.48 27.57
C GLU A 81 -9.36 -13.04 26.15
N LEU A 82 -10.40 -13.87 25.98
CA LEU A 82 -10.80 -14.38 24.67
C LEU A 82 -11.87 -13.48 24.04
N LEU A 83 -11.81 -13.36 22.72
CA LEU A 83 -12.77 -12.56 21.97
C LEU A 83 -14.18 -13.14 22.07
N ILE A 84 -15.15 -12.31 22.47
CA ILE A 84 -16.57 -12.67 22.54
C ILE A 84 -17.15 -12.67 21.12
N MET A 85 -17.53 -13.84 20.62
CA MET A 85 -18.17 -14.03 19.32
C MET A 85 -19.19 -15.16 19.36
N PRO A 86 -20.38 -15.00 18.76
CA PRO A 86 -20.95 -13.78 18.17
C PRO A 86 -21.38 -12.76 19.23
N VAL A 87 -21.99 -11.63 18.80
CA VAL A 87 -22.56 -10.63 19.70
C VAL A 87 -23.58 -11.28 20.64
N THR A 88 -23.43 -11.02 21.94
CA THR A 88 -24.35 -11.53 22.97
C THR A 88 -25.66 -10.74 22.99
N SER A 89 -26.70 -11.29 23.65
CA SER A 89 -27.98 -10.59 23.86
C SER A 89 -27.85 -9.28 24.67
N GLN A 90 -26.73 -9.09 25.37
CA GLN A 90 -26.40 -7.87 26.10
C GLN A 90 -25.58 -6.88 25.27
N GLY A 91 -25.28 -7.17 23.98
CA GLY A 91 -24.53 -6.32 23.08
C GLY A 91 -23.00 -6.39 23.26
N ALA A 92 -22.48 -7.39 23.99
CA ALA A 92 -21.04 -7.64 24.08
C ALA A 92 -20.53 -8.44 22.88
N GLY A 93 -19.29 -8.22 22.47
CA GLY A 93 -18.62 -8.95 21.41
C GLY A 93 -18.80 -8.38 19.99
N ALA A 94 -18.49 -9.20 19.01
CA ALA A 94 -18.65 -8.92 17.58
C ALA A 94 -19.13 -10.17 16.83
N ASP A 95 -19.84 -9.99 15.71
CA ASP A 95 -20.33 -11.13 14.91
C ASP A 95 -19.24 -11.67 13.99
N VAL A 96 -18.41 -10.78 13.46
CA VAL A 96 -17.29 -11.12 12.58
C VAL A 96 -16.01 -10.44 13.04
N PHE A 97 -14.96 -11.22 13.07
CA PHE A 97 -13.60 -10.72 13.32
C PHE A 97 -12.73 -10.95 12.09
N VAL A 98 -11.98 -9.91 11.69
CA VAL A 98 -10.98 -9.98 10.62
C VAL A 98 -9.67 -9.38 11.10
N ALA A 99 -8.55 -9.90 10.59
CA ALA A 99 -7.25 -9.41 10.96
C ALA A 99 -6.33 -9.22 9.75
N THR A 100 -5.50 -8.18 9.82
CA THR A 100 -4.41 -7.96 8.88
C THR A 100 -3.09 -7.78 9.60
N ALA A 101 -1.99 -8.18 8.96
CA ALA A 101 -0.67 -8.03 9.55
C ALA A 101 0.39 -7.65 8.52
N SER A 102 1.07 -6.54 8.80
CA SER A 102 2.32 -6.14 8.14
C SER A 102 3.53 -6.27 9.08
N ALA A 103 3.28 -6.42 10.38
CA ALA A 103 4.29 -6.61 11.42
C ALA A 103 5.05 -7.94 11.29
N GLY A 104 6.17 -8.01 11.97
CA GLY A 104 7.04 -9.18 12.02
C GLY A 104 8.27 -9.06 11.13
N PRO A 105 9.23 -9.98 11.28
CA PRO A 105 10.45 -9.97 10.51
C PRO A 105 10.19 -10.23 9.02
N LYS A 106 11.09 -9.74 8.17
CA LYS A 106 11.11 -10.12 6.76
C LYS A 106 11.33 -11.63 6.64
N VAL A 107 10.62 -12.27 5.74
CA VAL A 107 10.77 -13.70 5.48
C VAL A 107 11.87 -13.90 4.45
N ARG A 108 13.02 -14.40 4.92
CA ARG A 108 14.19 -14.65 4.08
C ARG A 108 13.91 -15.79 3.11
N THR A 109 13.96 -15.51 1.84
CA THR A 109 13.48 -16.42 0.79
C THR A 109 14.57 -16.72 -0.23
N VAL A 110 14.80 -18.01 -0.51
CA VAL A 110 15.53 -18.48 -1.68
C VAL A 110 14.54 -18.69 -2.81
N LEU A 111 14.73 -18.01 -3.92
CA LEU A 111 13.95 -18.21 -5.13
C LEU A 111 14.68 -19.15 -6.08
N VAL A 112 14.05 -20.26 -6.43
CA VAL A 112 14.55 -21.21 -7.42
C VAL A 112 13.59 -21.25 -8.60
N GLY A 113 14.07 -20.92 -9.79
CA GLY A 113 13.21 -20.82 -10.99
C GLY A 113 13.90 -21.32 -12.25
N LEU A 114 13.14 -21.50 -13.34
CA LEU A 114 13.73 -21.93 -14.60
C LEU A 114 14.35 -20.77 -15.37
N MET A 115 13.52 -19.89 -15.91
CA MET A 115 13.94 -18.91 -16.90
C MET A 115 13.85 -17.47 -16.34
N PRO A 116 14.98 -16.74 -16.31
CA PRO A 116 14.95 -15.28 -16.19
C PRO A 116 14.07 -14.68 -17.29
N GLY A 117 13.29 -13.63 -16.95
CA GLY A 117 12.35 -13.01 -17.90
C GLY A 117 10.99 -13.73 -18.04
N VAL A 118 10.84 -14.94 -17.50
CA VAL A 118 9.58 -15.70 -17.51
C VAL A 118 9.16 -16.02 -16.07
N SER A 119 9.30 -17.27 -15.63
CA SER A 119 8.85 -17.74 -14.31
C SER A 119 9.60 -17.05 -13.14
N THR A 120 10.92 -16.91 -13.25
CA THR A 120 11.71 -16.23 -12.21
C THR A 120 11.28 -14.77 -12.04
N THR A 121 11.04 -14.06 -13.16
CA THR A 121 10.56 -12.66 -13.09
C THR A 121 9.15 -12.56 -12.52
N SER A 122 8.24 -13.51 -12.84
CA SER A 122 6.91 -13.54 -12.22
C SER A 122 6.99 -13.76 -10.72
N ALA A 123 7.85 -14.68 -10.26
CA ALA A 123 8.06 -14.92 -8.84
C ALA A 123 8.75 -13.73 -8.13
N GLN A 124 9.68 -13.03 -8.78
CA GLN A 124 10.25 -11.78 -8.25
C GLN A 124 9.18 -10.70 -8.07
N ARG A 125 8.30 -10.50 -9.05
CA ARG A 125 7.16 -9.57 -8.94
C ARG A 125 6.21 -9.94 -7.81
N MET A 126 5.99 -11.24 -7.61
CA MET A 126 5.18 -11.72 -6.50
C MET A 126 5.87 -11.46 -5.17
N ALA A 127 7.18 -11.74 -5.05
CA ALA A 127 7.96 -11.40 -3.86
C ALA A 127 7.93 -9.89 -3.58
N ASP A 128 8.07 -9.06 -4.61
CA ASP A 128 7.97 -7.59 -4.52
C ASP A 128 6.57 -7.08 -4.08
N SER A 129 5.54 -7.91 -4.17
CA SER A 129 4.19 -7.57 -3.71
C SER A 129 3.85 -8.11 -2.33
N THR A 130 4.83 -8.72 -1.65
CA THR A 130 4.70 -9.32 -0.33
C THR A 130 5.83 -8.88 0.60
N TYR A 131 5.92 -9.48 1.79
CA TYR A 131 6.97 -9.18 2.77
C TYR A 131 8.17 -10.14 2.68
N LEU A 132 8.43 -10.70 1.49
CA LEU A 132 9.55 -11.58 1.23
C LEU A 132 10.85 -10.77 1.01
N GLU A 133 11.95 -11.27 1.55
CA GLU A 133 13.30 -10.80 1.27
C GLU A 133 14.04 -11.86 0.45
N LEU A 134 14.25 -11.61 -0.84
CA LEU A 134 15.01 -12.53 -1.69
C LEU A 134 16.49 -12.46 -1.32
N VAL A 135 16.98 -13.49 -0.64
CA VAL A 135 18.38 -13.58 -0.20
C VAL A 135 19.27 -14.33 -1.21
N GLU A 136 18.67 -15.17 -2.04
CA GLU A 136 19.35 -15.88 -3.12
C GLU A 136 18.36 -16.14 -4.27
N VAL A 137 18.85 -16.08 -5.52
CA VAL A 137 18.06 -16.39 -6.71
C VAL A 137 18.87 -17.37 -7.59
N ILE A 138 18.31 -18.56 -7.83
CA ILE A 138 18.91 -19.61 -8.62
C ILE A 138 18.02 -19.88 -9.84
N ASN A 139 18.62 -20.00 -11.02
CA ASN A 139 17.90 -20.31 -12.26
C ASN A 139 18.79 -21.10 -13.25
N LEU A 140 18.22 -21.52 -14.38
CA LEU A 140 18.95 -22.30 -15.40
C LEU A 140 20.13 -21.56 -16.05
N LEU A 141 20.08 -20.23 -16.09
CA LEU A 141 21.17 -19.42 -16.65
C LEU A 141 22.26 -19.10 -15.62
N ASP A 142 22.09 -19.55 -14.38
CA ASP A 142 23.08 -19.43 -13.33
C ASP A 142 24.29 -20.33 -13.65
N ARG A 143 25.42 -19.70 -13.92
CA ARG A 143 26.67 -20.36 -14.34
C ARG A 143 27.43 -21.05 -13.23
N ARG A 144 26.98 -20.93 -11.98
CA ARG A 144 27.57 -21.63 -10.84
C ARG A 144 27.40 -23.14 -11.01
N ARG A 145 28.37 -23.91 -10.49
CA ARG A 145 28.25 -25.37 -10.45
C ARG A 145 27.15 -25.79 -9.49
N ASP A 146 26.64 -26.99 -9.64
CA ASP A 146 25.52 -27.48 -8.83
C ASP A 146 25.90 -27.58 -7.34
N GLU A 147 27.15 -27.95 -7.03
CA GLU A 147 27.67 -27.99 -5.66
C GLU A 147 27.68 -26.60 -5.02
N GLU A 148 27.96 -25.55 -5.80
CA GLU A 148 27.96 -24.18 -5.32
C GLU A 148 26.52 -23.69 -5.09
N LYS A 149 25.58 -24.00 -5.98
CA LYS A 149 24.16 -23.69 -5.81
C LYS A 149 23.58 -24.37 -4.56
N ILE A 150 23.89 -25.66 -4.35
CA ILE A 150 23.52 -26.43 -3.17
C ILE A 150 24.07 -25.77 -1.89
N SER A 151 25.35 -25.42 -1.89
CA SER A 151 26.00 -24.74 -0.77
C SER A 151 25.35 -23.38 -0.47
N ARG A 152 24.95 -22.63 -1.50
CA ARG A 152 24.22 -21.35 -1.35
C ARG A 152 22.86 -21.54 -0.73
N ILE A 153 22.09 -22.56 -1.15
CA ILE A 153 20.81 -22.89 -0.53
C ILE A 153 21.00 -23.18 0.96
N ALA A 154 21.97 -24.04 1.31
CA ALA A 154 22.23 -24.43 2.68
C ALA A 154 22.70 -23.23 3.55
N ALA A 155 23.53 -22.34 3.01
CA ALA A 155 24.08 -21.19 3.72
C ALA A 155 23.13 -19.99 3.83
N ALA A 156 22.04 -19.94 3.04
CA ALA A 156 21.15 -18.81 2.94
C ALA A 156 20.41 -18.47 4.24
N ARG A 157 20.30 -19.40 5.20
CA ARG A 157 19.46 -19.26 6.41
C ARG A 157 18.07 -18.76 6.04
N ALA A 158 17.48 -19.38 5.03
CA ALA A 158 16.16 -19.02 4.54
C ALA A 158 15.07 -19.52 5.48
N ASP A 159 13.98 -18.76 5.56
CA ASP A 159 12.73 -19.18 6.19
C ASP A 159 11.83 -19.92 5.20
N LEU A 160 11.99 -19.58 3.91
CA LEU A 160 11.19 -20.06 2.81
C LEU A 160 12.05 -20.36 1.58
N ILE A 161 11.76 -21.45 0.88
CA ILE A 161 12.24 -21.69 -0.48
C ILE A 161 11.04 -21.67 -1.42
N LEU A 162 11.05 -20.73 -2.36
CA LEU A 162 10.03 -20.62 -3.39
C LEU A 162 10.54 -21.24 -4.68
N VAL A 163 9.92 -22.33 -5.12
CA VAL A 163 10.27 -23.03 -6.36
C VAL A 163 9.22 -22.75 -7.41
N VAL A 164 9.64 -22.18 -8.54
CA VAL A 164 8.77 -21.82 -9.67
C VAL A 164 9.34 -22.34 -10.99
N GLY A 165 8.50 -22.56 -11.97
CA GLY A 165 8.98 -22.84 -13.31
C GLY A 165 8.17 -23.87 -14.05
N GLY A 166 8.31 -23.81 -15.37
CA GLY A 166 7.47 -24.53 -16.31
C GLY A 166 6.07 -23.94 -16.39
N THR A 167 5.58 -23.75 -17.62
CA THR A 167 4.15 -23.54 -17.86
C THR A 167 3.40 -24.84 -17.59
N ASP A 168 2.09 -24.80 -17.40
CA ASP A 168 1.31 -26.00 -17.15
C ASP A 168 1.40 -26.97 -18.35
N GLY A 169 1.97 -28.14 -18.10
CA GLY A 169 2.30 -29.12 -19.14
C GLY A 169 3.58 -28.85 -19.94
N GLY A 170 4.36 -27.83 -19.54
CA GLY A 170 5.67 -27.49 -20.13
C GLY A 170 6.83 -28.29 -19.54
N ALA A 171 8.00 -27.65 -19.45
CA ALA A 171 9.28 -28.26 -19.05
C ALA A 171 9.17 -29.15 -17.80
N ARG A 172 9.56 -30.41 -17.94
CA ARG A 172 9.57 -31.40 -16.86
C ARG A 172 10.97 -31.59 -16.28
N ASP A 173 11.90 -32.02 -17.13
CA ASP A 173 13.22 -32.46 -16.68
C ASP A 173 14.01 -31.33 -16.04
N SER A 174 13.96 -30.13 -16.62
CA SER A 174 14.62 -28.95 -16.04
C SER A 174 14.01 -28.53 -14.70
N VAL A 175 12.68 -28.69 -14.53
CA VAL A 175 12.03 -28.44 -13.23
C VAL A 175 12.52 -29.46 -12.20
N MET A 176 12.54 -30.75 -12.57
CA MET A 176 12.99 -31.81 -11.65
C MET A 176 14.45 -31.65 -11.27
N GLN A 177 15.32 -31.25 -12.20
CA GLN A 177 16.71 -30.93 -11.88
C GLN A 177 16.83 -29.83 -10.81
N MET A 178 16.04 -28.75 -10.92
CA MET A 178 16.01 -27.69 -9.91
C MET A 178 15.48 -28.21 -8.56
N ILE A 179 14.47 -29.07 -8.58
CA ILE A 179 13.92 -29.73 -7.39
C ILE A 179 14.98 -30.59 -6.70
N ASP A 180 15.78 -31.35 -7.46
CA ASP A 180 16.85 -32.18 -6.90
C ASP A 180 17.92 -31.32 -6.21
N LEU A 181 18.32 -30.18 -6.79
CA LEU A 181 19.25 -29.24 -6.15
C LEU A 181 18.68 -28.70 -4.84
N VAL A 182 17.39 -28.35 -4.81
CA VAL A 182 16.71 -27.88 -3.60
C VAL A 182 16.68 -28.98 -2.54
N ALA A 183 16.31 -30.20 -2.91
CA ALA A 183 16.22 -31.34 -1.99
C ALA A 183 17.56 -31.59 -1.29
N VAL A 184 18.64 -31.70 -2.07
CA VAL A 184 20.00 -31.89 -1.52
C VAL A 184 20.43 -30.70 -0.66
N GLY A 185 20.18 -29.47 -1.11
CA GLY A 185 20.55 -28.26 -0.35
C GLY A 185 19.84 -28.16 0.99
N VAL A 186 18.56 -28.55 1.07
CA VAL A 186 17.77 -28.54 2.31
C VAL A 186 18.15 -29.70 3.22
N GLU A 187 18.51 -30.86 2.69
CA GLU A 187 19.00 -31.99 3.50
C GLU A 187 20.28 -31.67 4.26
N LEU A 188 21.13 -30.78 3.74
CA LEU A 188 22.34 -30.29 4.44
C LEU A 188 22.01 -29.36 5.62
N ILE A 189 20.78 -28.84 5.71
CA ILE A 189 20.35 -27.97 6.81
C ILE A 189 19.85 -28.82 7.98
N PRO A 190 20.27 -28.51 9.24
CA PRO A 190 19.75 -29.20 10.43
C PRO A 190 18.20 -29.19 10.44
N ALA A 191 17.57 -30.30 10.78
CA ALA A 191 16.12 -30.50 10.66
C ALA A 191 15.28 -29.38 11.32
N ARG A 192 15.72 -28.85 12.48
CA ARG A 192 15.05 -27.75 13.20
C ARG A 192 15.14 -26.37 12.51
N GLN A 193 16.05 -26.23 11.53
CA GLN A 193 16.30 -24.97 10.82
C GLN A 193 15.89 -25.04 9.34
N ARG A 194 15.28 -26.15 8.92
CA ARG A 194 14.85 -26.33 7.53
C ARG A 194 13.77 -25.32 7.18
N PRO A 195 13.92 -24.64 6.01
CA PRO A 195 12.91 -23.73 5.52
C PRO A 195 11.66 -24.52 5.05
N ARG A 196 10.52 -23.87 5.09
CA ARG A 196 9.33 -24.35 4.36
C ARG A 196 9.58 -24.22 2.86
N ILE A 197 9.10 -25.19 2.08
CA ILE A 197 9.20 -25.16 0.63
C ILE A 197 7.81 -24.86 0.08
N VAL A 198 7.71 -23.90 -0.85
CA VAL A 198 6.49 -23.62 -1.60
C VAL A 198 6.78 -23.87 -3.07
N TYR A 199 6.03 -24.77 -3.68
CA TYR A 199 6.07 -25.05 -5.10
C TYR A 199 4.93 -24.31 -5.82
N ALA A 200 5.27 -23.39 -6.72
CA ALA A 200 4.34 -22.58 -7.51
C ALA A 200 4.69 -22.63 -9.01
N GLY A 201 5.03 -23.83 -9.50
CA GLY A 201 5.41 -24.11 -10.88
C GLY A 201 4.39 -24.96 -11.62
N ASN A 202 4.86 -25.68 -12.65
CA ASN A 202 4.05 -26.55 -13.51
C ASN A 202 3.12 -27.45 -12.69
N ARG A 203 1.82 -27.20 -12.77
CA ARG A 203 0.78 -27.90 -11.99
C ARG A 203 0.79 -29.42 -12.21
N ARG A 204 1.17 -29.88 -13.41
CA ARG A 204 1.22 -31.32 -13.72
C ARG A 204 2.34 -32.06 -12.98
N LEU A 205 3.31 -31.33 -12.43
CA LEU A 205 4.41 -31.91 -11.67
C LEU A 205 4.17 -31.86 -10.15
N ALA A 206 3.11 -31.22 -9.69
CA ALA A 206 2.88 -30.97 -8.26
C ALA A 206 2.94 -32.25 -7.41
N SER A 207 2.31 -33.34 -7.84
CA SER A 207 2.34 -34.65 -7.15
C SER A 207 3.74 -35.28 -7.16
N VAL A 208 4.44 -35.23 -8.30
CA VAL A 208 5.80 -35.78 -8.43
C VAL A 208 6.80 -35.00 -7.57
N VAL A 209 6.63 -33.68 -7.51
CA VAL A 209 7.43 -32.80 -6.65
C VAL A 209 7.17 -33.13 -5.16
N ALA A 210 5.91 -33.28 -4.77
CA ALA A 210 5.57 -33.67 -3.39
C ALA A 210 6.15 -35.04 -3.01
N GLU A 211 6.07 -36.02 -3.92
CA GLU A 211 6.65 -37.35 -3.73
C GLU A 211 8.17 -37.30 -3.60
N ARG A 212 8.84 -36.45 -4.39
CA ARG A 212 10.31 -36.29 -4.35
C ARG A 212 10.82 -35.80 -2.99
N PHE A 213 10.10 -34.90 -2.37
CA PHE A 213 10.41 -34.40 -1.02
C PHE A 213 9.93 -35.39 0.07
N GLY A 214 8.90 -36.17 -0.20
CA GLY A 214 8.30 -37.15 0.72
C GLY A 214 7.90 -36.52 2.05
N ASN A 215 7.75 -37.36 3.09
CA ASN A 215 7.43 -36.90 4.45
C ASN A 215 8.62 -36.26 5.20
N ARG A 216 9.75 -36.07 4.53
CA ARG A 216 10.98 -35.55 5.15
C ARG A 216 11.05 -34.03 5.17
N LEU A 217 10.37 -33.37 4.26
CA LEU A 217 10.41 -31.92 4.07
C LEU A 217 9.00 -31.34 3.98
N ASP A 218 8.79 -30.23 4.65
CA ASP A 218 7.53 -29.50 4.61
C ASP A 218 7.39 -28.74 3.29
N ILE A 219 6.53 -29.24 2.40
CA ILE A 219 6.23 -28.64 1.11
C ILE A 219 4.75 -28.27 0.98
N ALA A 220 4.51 -27.01 0.66
CA ALA A 220 3.20 -26.51 0.28
C ALA A 220 3.11 -26.32 -1.24
N GLN A 221 1.92 -26.54 -1.78
CA GLN A 221 1.63 -26.32 -3.20
C GLN A 221 0.84 -25.03 -3.37
N ALA A 222 1.28 -24.19 -4.30
CA ALA A 222 0.58 -22.98 -4.72
C ALA A 222 0.24 -23.05 -6.21
N PRO A 223 -0.77 -22.32 -6.68
CA PRO A 223 -1.03 -22.15 -8.09
C PRO A 223 0.20 -21.66 -8.85
N ASN A 224 0.36 -22.14 -10.09
CA ASN A 224 1.51 -21.77 -10.93
C ASN A 224 1.53 -20.24 -11.18
N VAL A 225 2.60 -19.55 -10.79
CA VAL A 225 2.76 -18.12 -11.05
C VAL A 225 2.76 -17.76 -12.54
N ARG A 226 3.04 -18.73 -13.40
CA ARG A 226 3.14 -18.57 -14.86
C ARG A 226 2.52 -19.76 -15.60
N PRO A 227 1.20 -19.97 -15.52
CA PRO A 227 0.55 -21.14 -16.11
C PRO A 227 0.70 -21.20 -17.64
N ALA A 228 0.88 -20.05 -18.31
CA ALA A 228 1.20 -19.95 -19.73
C ALA A 228 2.22 -18.84 -19.99
N LEU A 229 2.96 -18.90 -21.13
CA LEU A 229 4.03 -17.93 -21.43
C LEU A 229 3.58 -16.46 -21.40
N ARG A 230 2.34 -16.19 -21.79
CA ARG A 230 1.75 -14.84 -21.83
C ARG A 230 0.78 -14.56 -20.68
N HIS A 231 0.65 -15.47 -19.73
CA HIS A 231 -0.29 -15.34 -18.62
C HIS A 231 0.41 -15.53 -17.28
N GLU A 232 0.27 -14.55 -16.39
CA GLU A 232 0.70 -14.58 -14.99
C GLU A 232 -0.52 -14.75 -14.09
N ASP A 233 -0.44 -15.64 -13.09
CA ASP A 233 -1.41 -15.74 -12.01
C ASP A 233 -0.71 -15.49 -10.66
N LEU A 234 -0.48 -14.23 -10.36
CA LEU A 234 0.18 -13.83 -9.12
C LEU A 234 -0.79 -13.75 -7.94
N VAL A 235 -2.08 -13.59 -8.19
CA VAL A 235 -3.08 -13.39 -7.13
C VAL A 235 -3.26 -14.66 -6.30
N HIS A 236 -3.56 -15.78 -6.95
CA HIS A 236 -3.76 -17.06 -6.26
C HIS A 236 -2.46 -17.58 -5.63
N ALA A 237 -1.33 -17.45 -6.32
CA ALA A 237 -0.04 -17.83 -5.76
C ALA A 237 0.31 -17.00 -4.52
N ARG A 238 0.00 -15.69 -4.50
CA ARG A 238 0.26 -14.80 -3.38
C ARG A 238 -0.56 -15.17 -2.13
N LEU A 239 -1.81 -15.61 -2.30
CA LEU A 239 -2.62 -16.07 -1.17
C LEU A 239 -1.96 -17.27 -0.47
N ALA A 240 -1.56 -18.30 -1.25
CA ALA A 240 -0.88 -19.48 -0.69
C ALA A 240 0.48 -19.13 -0.03
N ILE A 241 1.20 -18.14 -0.55
CA ILE A 241 2.45 -17.67 0.04
C ILE A 241 2.19 -16.81 1.29
N GLY A 242 1.05 -16.13 1.36
CA GLY A 242 0.61 -15.40 2.55
C GLY A 242 0.54 -16.32 3.79
N GLU A 243 0.02 -17.52 3.65
CA GLU A 243 -0.01 -18.54 4.71
C GLU A 243 1.43 -18.94 5.13
N ALA A 244 2.31 -19.17 4.17
CA ALA A 244 3.71 -19.50 4.47
C ALA A 244 4.47 -18.35 5.16
N ILE A 245 4.13 -17.10 4.83
CA ILE A 245 4.67 -15.92 5.50
C ILE A 245 4.16 -15.82 6.93
N ALA A 246 2.86 -16.04 7.15
CA ALA A 246 2.25 -16.01 8.48
C ALA A 246 2.88 -17.07 9.41
N GLU A 247 3.04 -18.30 8.91
CA GLU A 247 3.70 -19.38 9.64
C GLU A 247 5.17 -19.07 9.96
N ALA A 248 5.94 -18.59 8.99
CA ALA A 248 7.34 -18.23 9.20
C ALA A 248 7.50 -17.11 10.24
N ARG A 249 6.57 -16.15 10.27
CA ARG A 249 6.51 -15.09 11.28
C ARG A 249 6.10 -15.62 12.63
N GLY A 250 5.11 -16.50 12.69
CA GLY A 250 4.64 -17.14 13.92
C GLY A 250 5.69 -17.97 14.66
N LYS A 251 6.72 -18.46 13.95
CA LYS A 251 7.89 -19.10 14.58
C LYS A 251 8.81 -18.13 15.34
N ARG A 252 8.68 -16.82 15.11
CA ARG A 252 9.55 -15.79 15.68
C ARG A 252 8.84 -14.76 16.54
N VAL A 253 7.50 -14.63 16.36
CA VAL A 253 6.65 -13.67 17.05
C VAL A 253 5.39 -14.39 17.47
N ASN A 254 5.06 -14.34 18.76
CA ASN A 254 3.88 -14.96 19.31
C ASN A 254 2.59 -14.20 18.94
N GLY A 255 1.43 -14.86 19.13
CA GLY A 255 0.11 -14.26 18.95
C GLY A 255 -0.48 -14.38 17.54
N PHE A 256 0.31 -14.71 16.52
CA PHE A 256 -0.22 -14.87 15.15
C PHE A 256 -1.24 -16.02 15.04
N GLN A 257 -1.00 -17.13 15.74
CA GLN A 257 -1.92 -18.27 15.75
C GLN A 257 -3.25 -17.94 16.44
N GLU A 258 -3.20 -17.16 17.51
CA GLU A 258 -4.39 -16.67 18.21
C GLU A 258 -5.26 -15.79 17.29
N LEU A 259 -4.64 -14.82 16.59
CA LEU A 259 -5.35 -13.98 15.61
C LEU A 259 -5.92 -14.80 14.44
N GLU A 260 -5.21 -15.81 13.98
CA GLU A 260 -5.69 -16.69 12.91
C GLU A 260 -6.91 -17.50 13.38
N GLN A 261 -6.88 -18.01 14.61
CA GLN A 261 -8.02 -18.73 15.22
C GLN A 261 -9.22 -17.80 15.40
N TRP A 262 -9.04 -16.59 15.96
CA TRP A 262 -10.12 -15.62 16.13
C TRP A 262 -10.73 -15.20 14.79
N SER A 263 -9.91 -15.04 13.77
CA SER A 263 -10.38 -14.63 12.45
C SER A 263 -11.03 -15.76 11.64
N GLY A 264 -11.03 -17.00 12.15
CA GLY A 264 -11.57 -18.14 11.41
C GLY A 264 -10.90 -18.34 10.02
N GLY A 265 -9.61 -17.99 9.91
CA GLY A 265 -8.84 -18.05 8.66
C GLY A 265 -8.87 -16.76 7.82
N TYR A 266 -9.41 -15.66 8.35
CA TYR A 266 -9.42 -14.35 7.69
C TYR A 266 -8.25 -13.45 8.12
N LEU A 267 -7.13 -14.02 8.56
CA LEU A 267 -5.87 -13.30 8.73
C LEU A 267 -5.22 -13.08 7.36
N MET A 268 -5.01 -11.84 7.00
CA MET A 268 -4.44 -11.46 5.70
C MET A 268 -3.17 -10.62 5.84
N LEU A 269 -2.34 -10.64 4.80
CA LEU A 269 -1.30 -9.63 4.66
C LEU A 269 -1.94 -8.25 4.44
N THR A 270 -1.53 -7.25 5.21
CA THR A 270 -2.05 -5.86 5.10
C THR A 270 -2.03 -5.34 3.66
N ALA A 271 -0.96 -5.67 2.91
CA ALA A 271 -0.81 -5.27 1.51
C ALA A 271 -1.86 -5.90 0.59
N ASP A 272 -2.19 -7.18 0.78
CA ASP A 272 -3.22 -7.86 -0.03
C ASP A 272 -4.60 -7.29 0.26
N ALA A 273 -4.89 -7.07 1.53
CA ALA A 273 -6.16 -6.46 1.96
C ALA A 273 -6.32 -5.04 1.38
N TYR A 274 -5.28 -4.20 1.51
CA TYR A 274 -5.27 -2.87 0.90
C TYR A 274 -5.48 -2.94 -0.63
N GLY A 275 -4.78 -3.85 -1.30
CA GLY A 275 -4.89 -4.06 -2.73
C GLY A 275 -6.30 -4.43 -3.20
N ARG A 276 -7.07 -5.15 -2.37
CA ARG A 276 -8.48 -5.48 -2.68
C ARG A 276 -9.35 -4.22 -2.76
N VAL A 277 -9.15 -3.24 -1.87
CA VAL A 277 -9.87 -1.97 -1.91
C VAL A 277 -9.53 -1.19 -3.17
N ILE A 278 -8.24 -1.08 -3.52
CA ILE A 278 -7.80 -0.39 -4.74
C ILE A 278 -8.37 -1.06 -6.00
N LYS A 279 -8.36 -2.40 -6.03
CA LYS A 279 -8.97 -3.17 -7.13
C LYS A 279 -10.48 -2.95 -7.22
N TYR A 280 -11.18 -2.91 -6.09
CA TYR A 280 -12.61 -2.64 -6.05
C TYR A 280 -12.91 -1.24 -6.61
N LEU A 281 -12.21 -0.21 -6.13
CA LEU A 281 -12.39 1.16 -6.60
C LEU A 281 -12.17 1.28 -8.12
N SER A 282 -11.19 0.59 -8.70
CA SER A 282 -10.96 0.63 -10.15
C SER A 282 -12.07 0.00 -11.00
N ARG A 283 -13.00 -0.73 -10.37
CA ARG A 283 -14.16 -1.32 -11.06
C ARG A 283 -15.39 -0.43 -11.01
N ILE A 284 -15.45 0.50 -10.05
CA ILE A 284 -16.59 1.39 -9.86
C ILE A 284 -16.33 2.82 -10.35
N TYR A 285 -15.06 3.21 -10.47
CA TYR A 285 -14.66 4.49 -11.07
C TYR A 285 -14.44 4.36 -12.59
N ASP A 286 -13.96 5.44 -13.19
CA ASP A 286 -13.73 5.53 -14.63
C ASP A 286 -12.73 4.43 -15.10
N PRO A 287 -13.14 3.49 -15.97
CA PRO A 287 -12.26 2.42 -16.43
C PRO A 287 -11.06 2.91 -17.27
N GLU A 288 -11.14 4.11 -17.86
CA GLU A 288 -10.03 4.71 -18.63
C GLU A 288 -8.92 5.25 -17.71
N LYS A 289 -9.19 5.37 -16.41
CA LYS A 289 -8.25 5.87 -15.41
C LYS A 289 -7.77 4.77 -14.49
N ALA A 290 -6.52 4.86 -14.07
CA ALA A 290 -6.00 4.01 -13.01
C ALA A 290 -6.50 4.47 -11.64
N VAL A 291 -6.64 3.56 -10.69
CA VAL A 291 -6.76 3.89 -9.25
C VAL A 291 -5.43 3.61 -8.60
N ILE A 292 -4.91 4.57 -7.84
CA ILE A 292 -3.64 4.43 -7.13
C ILE A 292 -3.85 4.57 -5.64
N GLY A 293 -3.31 3.61 -4.89
CA GLY A 293 -3.16 3.65 -3.45
C GLY A 293 -1.71 3.76 -3.03
N VAL A 294 -1.41 4.62 -2.06
CA VAL A 294 -0.08 4.76 -1.45
C VAL A 294 -0.20 4.69 0.06
N ASP A 295 0.60 3.83 0.68
CA ASP A 295 0.74 3.76 2.13
C ASP A 295 2.20 3.92 2.54
N VAL A 296 2.46 4.90 3.44
CA VAL A 296 3.79 5.17 3.98
C VAL A 296 3.83 4.74 5.44
N GLY A 297 4.29 3.52 5.65
CA GLY A 297 4.45 2.93 6.97
C GLY A 297 5.86 3.11 7.56
N ALA A 298 6.04 2.61 8.78
CA ALA A 298 7.35 2.65 9.44
C ALA A 298 8.31 1.59 8.90
N SER A 299 7.82 0.42 8.48
CA SER A 299 8.66 -0.68 7.99
C SER A 299 8.72 -0.79 6.47
N HIS A 300 7.76 -0.22 5.76
CA HIS A 300 7.66 -0.32 4.30
C HIS A 300 6.85 0.85 3.74
N THR A 301 7.02 1.08 2.44
CA THR A 301 6.14 1.91 1.62
C THR A 301 5.48 1.02 0.58
N MET A 302 4.17 1.14 0.45
CA MET A 302 3.38 0.35 -0.48
C MET A 302 2.80 1.25 -1.57
N VAL A 303 2.80 0.73 -2.80
CA VAL A 303 2.11 1.31 -3.95
C VAL A 303 1.22 0.24 -4.57
N ALA A 304 -0.07 0.48 -4.56
CA ALA A 304 -1.07 -0.34 -5.23
C ALA A 304 -1.65 0.45 -6.40
N ALA A 305 -1.58 -0.09 -7.61
CA ALA A 305 -2.19 0.51 -8.79
C ALA A 305 -3.12 -0.50 -9.44
N SER A 306 -4.32 -0.10 -9.81
CA SER A 306 -5.26 -0.98 -10.51
C SER A 306 -5.70 -0.34 -11.83
N PHE A 307 -5.58 -1.13 -12.90
CA PHE A 307 -5.92 -0.75 -14.27
C PHE A 307 -7.03 -1.68 -14.75
N GLU A 308 -8.24 -1.19 -14.95
CA GLU A 308 -9.39 -2.00 -15.38
C GLU A 308 -9.59 -3.27 -14.49
N GLY A 309 -9.33 -3.16 -13.19
CA GLY A 309 -9.40 -4.27 -12.24
C GLY A 309 -8.18 -5.20 -12.20
N ASP A 310 -7.13 -4.93 -13.00
CA ASP A 310 -5.84 -5.62 -12.91
C ASP A 310 -4.93 -4.92 -11.88
N LEU A 311 -4.78 -5.54 -10.72
CA LEU A 311 -4.03 -5.00 -9.59
C LEU A 311 -2.52 -5.23 -9.76
N ARG A 312 -1.76 -4.15 -9.66
CA ARG A 312 -0.30 -4.11 -9.57
C ARG A 312 0.11 -3.61 -8.19
N LEU A 313 0.52 -4.52 -7.34
CA LEU A 313 0.91 -4.25 -5.96
C LEU A 313 2.42 -4.32 -5.81
N ARG A 314 2.99 -3.37 -5.09
CA ARG A 314 4.39 -3.37 -4.68
C ARG A 314 4.52 -2.97 -3.21
N VAL A 315 5.31 -3.73 -2.47
CA VAL A 315 5.67 -3.50 -1.07
C VAL A 315 7.18 -3.35 -0.98
N ASP A 316 7.66 -2.14 -0.80
CA ASP A 316 9.09 -1.88 -0.63
C ASP A 316 9.46 -1.96 0.86
N THR A 317 9.85 -3.15 1.30
CA THR A 317 10.21 -3.44 2.71
C THR A 317 11.51 -2.77 3.17
N ASP A 318 12.24 -2.13 2.26
CA ASP A 318 13.43 -1.34 2.53
C ASP A 318 13.16 0.17 2.60
N LEU A 319 11.95 0.59 2.30
CA LEU A 319 11.54 1.98 2.26
C LEU A 319 10.42 2.25 3.27
N GLY A 320 10.77 2.74 4.43
CA GLY A 320 9.81 3.08 5.49
C GLY A 320 10.37 4.14 6.43
N LEU A 321 9.49 4.85 7.14
CA LEU A 321 9.82 5.93 8.07
C LEU A 321 10.30 5.46 9.46
N GLY A 322 10.76 4.22 9.57
CA GLY A 322 11.30 3.67 10.80
C GLY A 322 12.63 2.98 10.58
N LYS A 323 12.78 1.77 11.09
CA LYS A 323 14.04 1.02 11.06
C LYS A 323 14.74 1.00 9.69
N PRO A 324 14.06 0.85 8.53
CA PRO A 324 14.72 0.85 7.23
C PRO A 324 15.06 2.26 6.70
N LEU A 325 14.68 3.35 7.37
CA LEU A 325 14.79 4.71 6.86
C LEU A 325 16.19 5.08 6.34
N PRO A 326 17.32 4.68 6.98
CA PRO A 326 18.66 5.01 6.45
C PRO A 326 18.94 4.42 5.05
N ILE A 327 18.17 3.41 4.61
CA ILE A 327 18.35 2.82 3.28
C ILE A 327 17.97 3.82 2.18
N ILE A 328 17.13 4.82 2.46
CA ILE A 328 16.77 5.85 1.50
C ILE A 328 17.99 6.61 0.97
N LEU A 329 19.04 6.77 1.79
CA LEU A 329 20.29 7.42 1.39
C LEU A 329 21.04 6.65 0.30
N LYS A 330 20.81 5.32 0.20
CA LYS A 330 21.37 4.45 -0.85
C LYS A 330 20.46 4.35 -2.07
N ARG A 331 19.16 4.47 -1.88
CA ARG A 331 18.15 4.37 -2.95
C ARG A 331 17.91 5.70 -3.67
N SER A 332 18.02 6.78 -2.93
CA SER A 332 18.05 8.16 -3.38
C SER A 332 19.38 8.78 -2.89
N ASN A 333 19.43 10.08 -2.66
CA ASN A 333 20.56 10.72 -2.00
C ASN A 333 20.07 11.83 -1.07
N LEU A 334 20.96 12.35 -0.23
CA LEU A 334 20.61 13.37 0.75
C LEU A 334 20.10 14.65 0.08
N GLU A 335 20.68 15.06 -1.05
CA GLU A 335 20.31 16.25 -1.81
C GLU A 335 18.87 16.15 -2.33
N ASN A 336 18.43 14.96 -2.73
CA ASN A 336 17.05 14.71 -3.16
C ASN A 336 16.04 14.84 -2.02
N ILE A 337 16.43 14.57 -0.79
CA ILE A 337 15.61 14.81 0.40
C ILE A 337 15.60 16.29 0.73
N MET A 338 16.78 16.91 0.81
CA MET A 338 16.94 18.31 1.19
C MET A 338 16.29 19.29 0.21
N ARG A 339 16.16 18.92 -1.07
CA ARG A 339 15.50 19.78 -2.06
C ARG A 339 14.03 20.10 -1.76
N TRP A 340 13.37 19.32 -0.89
CA TRP A 340 11.98 19.52 -0.51
C TRP A 340 11.80 20.40 0.73
N LEU A 341 12.91 20.72 1.42
CA LEU A 341 12.85 21.51 2.64
C LEU A 341 12.59 22.99 2.33
N PRO A 342 11.65 23.65 3.03
CA PRO A 342 11.48 25.09 3.00
C PRO A 342 12.47 25.82 3.94
N LEU A 343 13.33 25.06 4.65
CA LEU A 343 14.25 25.53 5.67
C LEU A 343 15.70 25.28 5.26
N ASP A 344 16.60 26.11 5.76
CA ASP A 344 18.04 25.90 5.63
C ASP A 344 18.55 25.06 6.80
N LEU A 345 18.87 23.79 6.51
CA LEU A 345 19.36 22.86 7.51
C LEU A 345 20.73 22.32 7.12
N PRO A 346 21.66 22.19 8.09
CA PRO A 346 22.91 21.49 7.87
C PRO A 346 22.66 20.03 7.45
N LYS A 347 23.48 19.50 6.53
CA LYS A 347 23.40 18.08 6.12
C LYS A 347 23.43 17.13 7.31
N GLN A 348 24.25 17.45 8.32
CA GLN A 348 24.39 16.62 9.52
C GLN A 348 23.06 16.54 10.31
N ALA A 349 22.32 17.64 10.46
CA ALA A 349 21.04 17.64 11.15
C ALA A 349 20.01 16.73 10.47
N VAL A 350 20.01 16.69 9.13
CA VAL A 350 19.14 15.79 8.36
C VAL A 350 19.55 14.33 8.56
N LEU A 351 20.84 14.02 8.56
CA LEU A 351 21.36 12.67 8.83
C LEU A 351 21.03 12.21 10.26
N ASP A 352 21.22 13.08 11.23
CA ASP A 352 20.92 12.80 12.64
C ASP A 352 19.42 12.51 12.83
N TYR A 353 18.56 13.29 12.16
CA TYR A 353 17.13 13.03 12.15
C TYR A 353 16.77 11.66 11.58
N ILE A 354 17.35 11.29 10.42
CA ILE A 354 17.13 9.99 9.77
C ILE A 354 17.53 8.85 10.70
N HIS A 355 18.69 8.94 11.36
CA HIS A 355 19.16 7.91 12.28
C HIS A 355 18.32 7.83 13.56
N ASN A 356 17.99 8.98 14.18
CA ASN A 356 17.12 9.02 15.34
C ASN A 356 15.73 8.44 15.05
N LYS A 357 15.12 8.79 13.92
CA LYS A 357 13.82 8.26 13.51
C LYS A 357 13.87 6.75 13.25
N SER A 358 15.00 6.23 12.78
CA SER A 358 15.16 4.78 12.56
C SER A 358 15.21 3.99 13.87
N ILE A 359 15.75 4.60 14.94
CA ILE A 359 15.81 3.99 16.29
C ILE A 359 14.47 4.16 17.01
N HIS A 360 13.83 5.31 16.83
CA HIS A 360 12.57 5.67 17.48
C HIS A 360 11.43 5.90 16.46
N PRO A 361 10.97 4.86 15.76
CA PRO A 361 10.03 5.01 14.65
C PRO A 361 8.64 5.52 15.06
N GLY A 362 8.29 5.38 16.34
CA GLY A 362 7.02 5.86 16.91
C GLY A 362 6.97 7.35 17.22
N LEU A 363 8.11 8.06 17.16
CA LEU A 363 8.14 9.51 17.41
C LEU A 363 7.28 10.27 16.40
N VAL A 364 6.48 11.19 16.90
CA VAL A 364 5.68 12.12 16.12
C VAL A 364 6.40 13.46 16.09
N PRO A 365 6.47 14.16 14.95
CA PRO A 365 7.03 15.51 14.89
C PRO A 365 6.32 16.45 15.87
N SER A 366 7.07 17.09 16.75
CA SER A 366 6.59 18.08 17.71
C SER A 366 6.91 19.52 17.30
N GLU A 367 7.75 19.67 16.28
CA GLU A 367 8.23 20.95 15.77
C GLU A 367 8.13 20.99 14.23
N ASP A 368 7.98 22.19 13.69
CA ASP A 368 7.89 22.41 12.23
C ASP A 368 9.09 21.83 11.47
N THR A 369 10.29 21.96 12.03
CA THR A 369 11.51 21.38 11.42
C THR A 369 11.40 19.87 11.27
N ALA A 370 10.96 19.17 12.30
CA ALA A 370 10.77 17.73 12.29
C ALA A 370 9.64 17.32 11.32
N LEU A 371 8.55 18.10 11.29
CA LEU A 371 7.45 17.90 10.34
C LEU A 371 7.93 18.02 8.89
N HIS A 372 8.64 19.09 8.55
CA HIS A 372 9.17 19.29 7.20
C HIS A 372 10.16 18.21 6.79
N LEU A 373 10.99 17.72 7.72
CA LEU A 373 11.89 16.60 7.48
C LEU A 373 11.12 15.31 7.20
N GLU A 374 10.11 14.96 8.00
CA GLU A 374 9.30 13.77 7.74
C GLU A 374 8.54 13.85 6.42
N LEU A 375 7.99 15.01 6.07
CA LEU A 375 7.31 15.20 4.80
C LEU A 375 8.28 15.16 3.60
N ALA A 376 9.51 15.67 3.74
CA ALA A 376 10.54 15.54 2.72
C ALA A 376 10.95 14.07 2.51
N LEU A 377 11.11 13.33 3.60
CA LEU A 377 11.39 11.89 3.58
C LEU A 377 10.22 11.12 2.95
N ALA A 378 8.99 11.41 3.33
CA ALA A 378 7.80 10.77 2.74
C ALA A 378 7.73 10.98 1.23
N ARG A 379 8.02 12.20 0.73
CA ARG A 379 8.10 12.48 -0.71
C ARG A 379 9.08 11.55 -1.42
N GLU A 380 10.30 11.43 -0.89
CA GLU A 380 11.32 10.59 -1.52
C GLU A 380 11.05 9.09 -1.38
N LEU A 381 10.44 8.64 -0.28
CA LEU A 381 9.99 7.26 -0.12
C LEU A 381 8.92 6.91 -1.17
N ILE A 382 7.89 7.75 -1.31
CA ILE A 382 6.81 7.57 -2.30
C ILE A 382 7.38 7.61 -3.72
N ARG A 383 8.21 8.59 -4.06
CA ARG A 383 8.84 8.71 -5.39
C ARG A 383 9.67 7.49 -5.74
N THR A 384 10.45 7.00 -4.77
CA THR A 384 11.31 5.83 -4.97
C THR A 384 10.49 4.56 -5.15
N ALA A 385 9.48 4.33 -4.30
CA ALA A 385 8.57 3.20 -4.41
C ALA A 385 7.75 3.24 -5.72
N LEU A 386 7.21 4.40 -6.08
CA LEU A 386 6.47 4.60 -7.31
C LEU A 386 7.33 4.31 -8.56
N LYS A 387 8.57 4.78 -8.58
CA LYS A 387 9.50 4.54 -9.69
C LYS A 387 9.74 3.05 -9.90
N GLN A 388 9.80 2.28 -8.83
CA GLN A 388 9.95 0.83 -8.88
C GLN A 388 8.63 0.15 -9.28
N ALA A 389 7.48 0.54 -8.70
CA ALA A 389 6.17 -0.03 -9.01
C ALA A 389 5.83 0.10 -10.51
N ARG A 390 6.15 1.23 -11.12
CA ARG A 390 5.90 1.50 -12.55
C ARG A 390 6.57 0.53 -13.52
N THR A 391 7.61 -0.15 -13.12
CA THR A 391 8.27 -1.17 -13.97
C THR A 391 7.34 -2.34 -14.32
N SER A 392 6.32 -2.58 -13.51
CA SER A 392 5.32 -3.65 -13.69
C SER A 392 4.00 -3.17 -14.31
N TRP A 393 3.83 -1.87 -14.53
CA TRP A 393 2.58 -1.30 -15.04
C TRP A 393 2.41 -1.50 -16.55
N PRO A 394 1.18 -1.53 -17.05
CA PRO A 394 0.91 -1.54 -18.48
C PRO A 394 1.54 -0.31 -19.16
N ARG A 395 2.14 -0.51 -20.32
CA ARG A 395 2.66 0.59 -21.14
C ARG A 395 1.51 1.20 -21.92
N GLY A 396 1.06 2.38 -21.50
CA GLY A 396 0.06 3.17 -22.25
C GLY A 396 0.64 3.68 -23.58
N LYS A 397 -0.17 3.66 -24.64
CA LYS A 397 0.22 4.14 -25.96
C LYS A 397 0.54 5.64 -26.01
N ASP A 398 0.00 6.42 -25.05
CA ASP A 398 0.05 7.88 -25.03
C ASP A 398 1.02 8.50 -24.01
N LEU A 399 1.69 7.69 -23.18
CA LEU A 399 2.66 8.18 -22.22
C LEU A 399 3.98 8.53 -22.92
N LYS A 400 4.06 9.75 -23.44
CA LYS A 400 5.28 10.31 -24.07
C LYS A 400 6.45 10.45 -23.08
N SER A 401 6.23 10.28 -21.80
CA SER A 401 7.24 10.38 -20.74
C SER A 401 7.08 9.24 -19.73
N THR A 402 8.18 8.53 -19.47
CA THR A 402 8.25 7.51 -18.41
C THR A 402 8.12 8.08 -16.99
N TRP A 403 8.04 9.39 -16.83
CA TRP A 403 8.01 10.10 -15.56
C TRP A 403 6.62 10.48 -15.08
N LEU A 404 5.64 10.57 -15.98
CA LEU A 404 4.27 10.96 -15.62
C LEU A 404 3.44 9.75 -15.18
N LEU A 405 2.55 9.97 -14.20
CA LEU A 405 1.50 9.01 -13.90
C LEU A 405 0.58 8.87 -15.12
N PRO A 406 -0.04 7.70 -15.34
CA PRO A 406 -1.20 7.61 -16.21
C PRO A 406 -2.34 8.48 -15.65
N PRO A 407 -3.36 8.81 -16.43
CA PRO A 407 -4.59 9.38 -15.88
C PRO A 407 -5.09 8.53 -14.71
N THR A 408 -5.29 9.15 -13.55
CA THR A 408 -5.51 8.43 -12.28
C THR A 408 -6.65 9.07 -11.50
N GLU A 409 -7.61 8.27 -11.06
CA GLU A 409 -8.72 8.69 -10.20
C GLU A 409 -9.41 7.50 -9.55
N PRO A 410 -9.58 7.47 -8.21
CA PRO A 410 -8.97 8.37 -7.25
C PRO A 410 -7.53 8.01 -6.90
N ILE A 411 -6.86 8.90 -6.13
CA ILE A 411 -5.62 8.64 -5.43
C ILE A 411 -5.94 8.48 -3.94
N ILE A 412 -5.71 7.29 -3.39
CA ILE A 412 -5.91 6.99 -1.98
C ILE A 412 -4.57 7.02 -1.26
N ALA A 413 -4.46 7.78 -0.19
CA ALA A 413 -3.25 7.86 0.59
C ALA A 413 -3.48 7.49 2.05
N SER A 414 -2.57 6.72 2.62
CA SER A 414 -2.56 6.29 4.01
C SER A 414 -1.16 6.36 4.62
N GLY A 415 -1.08 6.03 5.89
CA GLY A 415 0.13 6.18 6.69
C GLY A 415 0.11 7.43 7.56
N SER A 416 0.64 7.28 8.80
CA SER A 416 0.52 8.33 9.83
C SER A 416 1.17 9.66 9.45
N VAL A 417 2.21 9.65 8.64
CA VAL A 417 2.90 10.87 8.16
C VAL A 417 2.01 11.74 7.27
N LEU A 418 1.09 11.15 6.53
CA LEU A 418 0.13 11.85 5.67
C LEU A 418 -1.18 12.14 6.42
N ALA A 419 -1.67 11.14 7.18
CA ALA A 419 -2.97 11.20 7.84
C ALA A 419 -3.00 12.09 9.10
N ARG A 420 -1.84 12.40 9.69
CA ARG A 420 -1.71 13.16 10.94
C ARG A 420 -1.00 14.50 10.79
N THR A 421 -0.99 15.04 9.59
CA THR A 421 -0.50 16.40 9.37
C THR A 421 -1.40 17.42 10.08
N PRO A 422 -0.85 18.51 10.62
CA PRO A 422 -1.64 19.53 11.32
C PRO A 422 -2.66 20.21 10.41
N HIS A 423 -2.40 20.26 9.10
CA HIS A 423 -3.34 20.77 8.10
C HIS A 423 -3.31 19.88 6.84
N PRO A 424 -4.46 19.59 6.20
CA PRO A 424 -4.54 18.72 5.03
C PRO A 424 -3.71 19.19 3.83
N GLY A 425 -3.38 20.47 3.74
CA GLY A 425 -2.48 21.04 2.73
C GLY A 425 -1.09 20.42 2.70
N TYR A 426 -0.55 20.04 3.87
CA TYR A 426 0.75 19.35 3.95
C TYR A 426 0.70 17.97 3.26
N ALA A 427 -0.36 17.20 3.50
CA ALA A 427 -0.53 15.90 2.86
C ALA A 427 -0.75 16.05 1.35
N ALA A 428 -1.63 17.00 0.94
CA ALA A 428 -1.89 17.28 -0.46
C ALA A 428 -0.63 17.69 -1.22
N LEU A 429 0.16 18.64 -0.69
CA LEU A 429 1.41 19.07 -1.32
C LEU A 429 2.41 17.91 -1.41
N THR A 430 2.51 17.09 -0.35
CA THR A 430 3.40 15.91 -0.36
C THR A 430 3.02 14.93 -1.47
N LEU A 431 1.73 14.66 -1.66
CA LEU A 431 1.24 13.78 -2.72
C LEU A 431 1.42 14.38 -4.11
N LEU A 432 1.14 15.67 -4.30
CA LEU A 432 1.36 16.39 -5.56
C LEU A 432 2.82 16.35 -6.00
N ASP A 433 3.74 16.53 -5.05
CA ASP A 433 5.19 16.52 -5.30
C ASP A 433 5.74 15.11 -5.56
N ALA A 434 5.22 14.13 -4.83
CA ALA A 434 5.72 12.76 -4.90
C ALA A 434 5.15 11.98 -6.09
N LEU A 435 3.87 12.14 -6.38
CA LEU A 435 3.15 11.39 -7.40
C LEU A 435 3.12 12.10 -8.75
N GLU A 436 3.16 13.44 -8.74
CA GLU A 436 3.05 14.27 -9.96
C GLU A 436 1.84 13.87 -10.84
N PRO A 437 0.60 13.86 -10.30
CA PRO A 437 -0.58 13.48 -11.07
C PRO A 437 -0.77 14.41 -12.28
N ILE A 438 -1.48 13.91 -13.31
CA ILE A 438 -1.80 14.65 -14.53
C ILE A 438 -3.29 14.68 -14.78
N GLY A 439 -3.77 15.73 -15.45
CA GLY A 439 -5.18 15.88 -15.79
C GLY A 439 -6.03 16.15 -14.55
N ILE A 440 -7.10 15.41 -14.39
CA ILE A 440 -8.05 15.57 -13.30
C ILE A 440 -8.02 14.31 -12.43
N SER A 441 -7.86 14.51 -11.11
CA SER A 441 -7.78 13.45 -10.10
C SER A 441 -8.51 13.88 -8.84
N THR A 442 -9.01 12.93 -8.06
CA THR A 442 -9.49 13.16 -6.70
C THR A 442 -8.48 12.58 -5.71
N MET A 443 -8.05 13.37 -4.73
CA MET A 443 -7.16 12.91 -3.66
C MET A 443 -7.94 12.62 -2.38
N VAL A 444 -7.72 11.45 -1.80
CA VAL A 444 -8.42 10.97 -0.61
C VAL A 444 -7.42 10.45 0.42
N LEU A 445 -7.59 10.84 1.68
CA LEU A 445 -6.84 10.29 2.81
C LEU A 445 -7.67 9.21 3.52
N ASP A 446 -6.99 8.17 3.95
CA ASP A 446 -7.46 7.18 4.93
C ASP A 446 -6.88 7.52 6.31
N PRO A 447 -7.55 8.37 7.11
CA PRO A 447 -6.98 8.90 8.36
C PRO A 447 -6.91 7.85 9.46
N HIS A 448 -7.75 6.84 9.38
CA HIS A 448 -7.84 5.77 10.37
C HIS A 448 -7.08 4.51 9.96
N GLY A 449 -6.61 4.41 8.71
CA GLY A 449 -5.99 3.21 8.17
C GLY A 449 -6.99 2.07 7.99
N LEU A 450 -8.20 2.38 7.50
CA LEU A 450 -9.31 1.43 7.36
C LEU A 450 -9.17 0.52 6.15
N SER A 451 -8.43 0.96 5.12
CA SER A 451 -8.34 0.21 3.86
C SER A 451 -7.94 -1.25 4.03
N PRO A 452 -6.96 -1.63 4.89
CA PRO A 452 -6.68 -3.04 5.15
C PRO A 452 -7.85 -3.78 5.80
N SER A 453 -8.49 -3.17 6.81
CA SER A 453 -9.65 -3.75 7.50
C SER A 453 -10.81 -4.03 6.56
N LEU A 454 -11.14 -3.06 5.69
CA LEU A 454 -12.19 -3.21 4.68
C LEU A 454 -11.85 -4.28 3.64
N GLY A 455 -10.60 -4.34 3.23
CA GLY A 455 -10.14 -5.37 2.30
C GLY A 455 -10.17 -6.78 2.87
N ALA A 456 -9.86 -6.95 4.15
CA ALA A 456 -9.99 -8.23 4.84
C ALA A 456 -11.46 -8.63 5.03
N ALA A 457 -12.30 -7.68 5.41
CA ALA A 457 -13.74 -7.89 5.60
C ALA A 457 -14.50 -8.11 4.28
N SER A 458 -13.92 -7.79 3.12
CA SER A 458 -14.60 -7.93 1.82
C SER A 458 -15.01 -9.36 1.45
N GLY A 459 -14.43 -10.38 2.10
CA GLY A 459 -14.86 -11.78 1.97
C GLY A 459 -16.11 -12.07 2.79
N PRO A 460 -16.03 -11.99 4.14
CA PRO A 460 -17.15 -12.31 5.01
C PRO A 460 -18.27 -11.26 4.98
N VAL A 461 -17.97 -9.97 4.84
CA VAL A 461 -18.98 -8.89 4.88
C VAL A 461 -18.73 -7.88 3.73
N PRO A 462 -19.07 -8.22 2.48
CA PRO A 462 -18.76 -7.39 1.31
C PRO A 462 -19.33 -5.96 1.37
N MET A 463 -20.52 -5.80 1.96
CA MET A 463 -21.20 -4.50 2.07
C MET A 463 -20.52 -3.53 3.03
N LEU A 464 -19.68 -4.01 3.96
CA LEU A 464 -18.93 -3.16 4.87
C LEU A 464 -18.05 -2.15 4.10
N ALA A 465 -17.27 -2.64 3.14
CA ALA A 465 -16.39 -1.79 2.35
C ALA A 465 -17.17 -0.73 1.57
N VAL A 466 -18.29 -1.10 0.96
CA VAL A 466 -19.16 -0.16 0.21
C VAL A 466 -19.68 0.95 1.11
N HIS A 467 -20.30 0.58 2.23
CA HIS A 467 -20.92 1.55 3.13
C HIS A 467 -19.90 2.48 3.80
N VAL A 468 -18.74 1.94 4.22
CA VAL A 468 -17.73 2.73 4.92
C VAL A 468 -17.00 3.69 3.96
N LEU A 469 -16.73 3.29 2.73
CA LEU A 469 -16.15 4.18 1.71
C LEU A 469 -17.07 5.36 1.39
N GLU A 470 -18.41 5.19 1.49
CA GLU A 470 -19.40 6.24 1.30
C GLU A 470 -19.72 7.04 2.58
N SER A 471 -19.25 6.61 3.74
CA SER A 471 -19.69 7.13 5.05
C SER A 471 -19.02 8.43 5.50
N GLY A 472 -18.03 8.95 4.77
CA GLY A 472 -17.22 10.09 5.21
C GLY A 472 -16.09 9.71 6.18
N SER A 473 -15.84 8.41 6.42
CA SER A 473 -14.68 7.93 7.22
C SER A 473 -13.34 8.18 6.51
N TYR A 474 -13.39 8.42 5.21
CA TYR A 474 -12.27 8.89 4.39
C TYR A 474 -12.37 10.39 4.19
N ILE A 475 -11.23 11.09 4.21
CA ILE A 475 -11.18 12.53 4.01
C ILE A 475 -10.87 12.82 2.54
N SER A 476 -11.85 13.34 1.79
CA SER A 476 -11.56 13.93 0.48
C SER A 476 -10.72 15.19 0.69
N LEU A 477 -9.50 15.21 0.17
CA LEU A 477 -8.69 16.44 0.11
C LEU A 477 -9.26 17.41 -0.93
N GLY A 478 -9.86 16.87 -1.99
CA GLY A 478 -10.48 17.64 -3.06
C GLY A 478 -10.12 17.14 -4.45
N THR A 479 -10.62 17.84 -5.44
CA THR A 479 -10.34 17.60 -6.86
C THR A 479 -9.06 18.35 -7.27
N VAL A 480 -8.14 17.65 -7.91
CA VAL A 480 -6.89 18.22 -8.45
C VAL A 480 -7.01 18.37 -9.94
N VAL A 481 -6.68 19.55 -10.45
CA VAL A 481 -6.47 19.82 -11.88
C VAL A 481 -4.98 20.09 -12.10
N ALA A 482 -4.29 19.18 -12.77
CA ALA A 482 -2.87 19.24 -13.05
C ALA A 482 -2.61 19.29 -14.58
N PRO A 483 -2.61 20.48 -15.19
CA PRO A 483 -2.41 20.64 -16.63
C PRO A 483 -1.04 20.16 -17.10
N VAL A 484 -1.00 19.51 -18.26
CA VAL A 484 0.24 19.07 -18.91
C VAL A 484 0.45 19.85 -20.21
N GLY A 485 1.63 20.41 -20.36
CA GLY A 485 2.02 21.15 -21.56
C GLY A 485 3.32 21.89 -21.36
N ARG A 486 3.86 22.49 -22.43
CA ARG A 486 5.09 23.26 -22.36
C ARG A 486 4.81 24.71 -22.74
N THR A 487 5.02 25.59 -21.76
CA THR A 487 4.97 27.04 -21.98
C THR A 487 5.90 27.76 -20.99
N ARG A 488 6.08 29.05 -21.16
CA ARG A 488 6.91 29.84 -20.24
C ARG A 488 6.18 30.09 -18.92
N PRO A 489 6.90 30.13 -17.79
CA PRO A 489 6.32 30.54 -16.51
C PRO A 489 5.57 31.88 -16.61
N GLY A 490 4.47 32.02 -15.88
CA GLY A 490 3.62 33.21 -15.84
C GLY A 490 2.66 33.36 -17.03
N ARG A 491 2.80 32.56 -18.10
CA ARG A 491 1.86 32.62 -19.22
C ARG A 491 0.54 31.95 -18.85
N LYS A 492 -0.58 32.54 -19.29
CA LYS A 492 -1.91 31.93 -19.20
C LYS A 492 -1.92 30.58 -19.91
N ILE A 493 -2.50 29.56 -19.26
CA ILE A 493 -2.59 28.20 -19.80
C ILE A 493 -4.03 27.67 -19.81
N LEU A 494 -4.89 28.22 -18.96
CA LEU A 494 -6.22 27.70 -18.73
C LEU A 494 -7.15 28.83 -18.26
N THR A 495 -8.39 28.82 -18.71
CA THR A 495 -9.50 29.53 -18.08
C THR A 495 -10.41 28.51 -17.42
N LEU A 496 -10.83 28.79 -16.20
CA LEU A 496 -11.77 27.95 -15.46
C LEU A 496 -13.02 28.76 -15.09
N GLN A 497 -14.13 28.03 -14.98
CA GLN A 497 -15.39 28.54 -14.44
C GLN A 497 -15.95 27.47 -13.49
N ILE A 498 -16.33 27.90 -12.29
CA ILE A 498 -16.89 27.06 -11.24
C ILE A 498 -18.29 27.60 -10.97
N GLU A 499 -19.28 26.75 -11.14
CA GLU A 499 -20.69 27.04 -10.90
C GLU A 499 -21.16 26.13 -9.75
N PRO A 500 -21.23 26.66 -8.51
CA PRO A 500 -21.75 25.88 -7.37
C PRO A 500 -23.21 25.48 -7.61
N GLU A 501 -23.57 24.24 -7.22
CA GLU A 501 -24.95 23.75 -7.35
C GLU A 501 -25.92 24.42 -6.36
N GLN A 502 -25.39 25.01 -5.29
CA GLN A 502 -26.17 25.68 -4.23
C GLN A 502 -25.56 27.05 -3.87
N GLY A 503 -26.32 28.06 -3.97
CA GLY A 503 -26.28 29.33 -3.21
C GLY A 503 -25.10 30.29 -3.37
N SER A 504 -24.06 29.97 -4.15
CA SER A 504 -22.87 30.83 -4.32
C SER A 504 -22.79 31.38 -5.74
N GLU A 505 -22.18 32.56 -5.91
CA GLU A 505 -21.91 33.13 -7.23
C GLU A 505 -20.87 32.27 -7.99
N ALA A 506 -21.00 32.25 -9.32
CA ALA A 506 -20.05 31.58 -10.19
C ALA A 506 -18.66 32.24 -10.08
N ILE A 507 -17.63 31.45 -9.94
CA ILE A 507 -16.24 31.89 -9.90
C ILE A 507 -15.60 31.65 -11.26
N ALA A 508 -15.06 32.69 -11.88
CA ALA A 508 -14.27 32.58 -13.09
C ALA A 508 -12.81 33.02 -12.84
N GLY A 509 -11.86 32.33 -13.44
CA GLY A 509 -10.45 32.63 -13.23
C GLY A 509 -9.56 32.20 -14.37
N GLU A 510 -8.35 32.75 -14.37
CA GLU A 510 -7.26 32.37 -15.26
C GLU A 510 -6.17 31.65 -14.47
N VAL A 511 -5.65 30.56 -15.01
CA VAL A 511 -4.53 29.83 -14.46
C VAL A 511 -3.28 30.09 -15.30
N ARG A 512 -2.17 30.37 -14.61
CA ARG A 512 -0.87 30.64 -15.23
C ARG A 512 0.13 29.53 -14.94
N MET A 513 1.02 29.27 -15.89
CA MET A 513 2.10 28.29 -15.70
C MET A 513 2.98 28.67 -14.51
N GLY A 514 3.23 27.73 -13.63
CA GLY A 514 3.96 27.89 -12.36
C GLY A 514 3.06 28.12 -11.14
N GLN A 515 1.75 28.29 -11.31
CA GLN A 515 0.80 28.55 -10.24
C GLN A 515 0.42 27.26 -9.51
N LEU A 516 0.35 27.34 -8.20
CA LEU A 516 -0.38 26.44 -7.31
C LEU A 516 -1.47 27.28 -6.62
N ALA A 517 -2.69 26.80 -6.60
CA ALA A 517 -3.79 27.51 -5.96
C ALA A 517 -4.87 26.56 -5.46
N VAL A 518 -5.56 26.99 -4.41
CA VAL A 518 -6.72 26.30 -3.86
C VAL A 518 -7.93 27.20 -3.98
N ILE A 519 -9.03 26.65 -4.48
CA ILE A 519 -10.34 27.32 -4.51
C ILE A 519 -11.24 26.55 -3.56
N PRO A 520 -11.67 27.17 -2.46
CA PRO A 520 -12.48 26.51 -1.45
C PRO A 520 -13.80 26.00 -2.01
N LEU A 521 -14.08 24.73 -1.76
CA LEU A 521 -15.37 24.07 -1.98
C LEU A 521 -15.53 23.06 -0.85
N ARG A 522 -16.49 23.28 0.05
CA ARG A 522 -16.60 22.52 1.29
C ARG A 522 -17.04 21.08 1.05
N GLN A 523 -16.73 20.22 1.98
CA GLN A 523 -17.21 18.83 1.95
C GLN A 523 -18.74 18.83 1.96
N GLY A 524 -19.34 18.03 1.04
CA GLY A 524 -20.79 18.00 0.82
C GLY A 524 -21.31 19.01 -0.21
N GLU A 525 -20.52 20.00 -0.59
CA GLU A 525 -20.84 20.93 -1.68
C GLU A 525 -20.42 20.30 -3.03
N TYR A 526 -21.18 20.64 -4.07
CA TYR A 526 -20.90 20.23 -5.44
C TYR A 526 -20.89 21.45 -6.36
N ALA A 527 -20.07 21.37 -7.39
CA ALA A 527 -19.99 22.42 -8.41
C ALA A 527 -19.78 21.82 -9.81
N ARG A 528 -20.22 22.55 -10.81
CA ARG A 528 -19.83 22.29 -12.20
C ARG A 528 -18.55 23.06 -12.50
N LEU A 529 -17.48 22.34 -12.81
CA LEU A 529 -16.20 22.89 -13.23
C LEU A 529 -16.10 22.84 -14.75
N THR A 530 -15.94 23.99 -15.39
CA THR A 530 -15.68 24.12 -16.83
C THR A 530 -14.24 24.56 -17.03
N LEU A 531 -13.49 23.81 -17.84
CA LEU A 531 -12.08 24.06 -18.13
C LEU A 531 -11.90 24.35 -19.63
N ARG A 532 -11.22 25.46 -19.95
CA ARG A 532 -10.87 25.85 -21.32
C ARG A 532 -9.36 26.06 -21.42
N PRO A 533 -8.60 25.01 -21.78
CA PRO A 533 -7.15 25.10 -21.89
C PRO A 533 -6.73 25.84 -23.16
N GLU A 534 -5.57 26.48 -23.09
CA GLU A 534 -4.89 27.04 -24.25
C GLU A 534 -4.39 25.93 -25.18
N ARG A 535 -4.19 26.28 -26.45
CA ARG A 535 -3.65 25.35 -27.46
C ARG A 535 -2.31 24.75 -27.00
N GLY A 536 -2.23 23.41 -26.93
CA GLY A 536 -1.02 22.70 -26.49
C GLY A 536 -0.99 22.36 -24.99
N ILE A 537 -2.04 22.72 -24.24
CA ILE A 537 -2.21 22.33 -22.83
C ILE A 537 -3.30 21.26 -22.74
N ASP A 538 -2.98 20.16 -22.09
CA ASP A 538 -3.92 19.07 -21.80
C ASP A 538 -4.33 19.12 -20.33
N VAL A 539 -5.64 19.11 -20.09
CA VAL A 539 -6.24 19.10 -18.74
C VAL A 539 -6.95 17.79 -18.41
N GLY A 540 -6.85 16.78 -19.29
CA GLY A 540 -7.43 15.46 -19.04
C GLY A 540 -8.74 15.18 -19.77
N PHE A 541 -9.19 16.02 -20.74
CA PHE A 541 -10.36 15.78 -21.57
C PHE A 541 -10.00 15.11 -22.93
N GLY A 542 -8.99 14.25 -22.92
CA GLY A 542 -8.63 13.46 -24.10
C GLY A 542 -7.77 14.21 -25.12
N GLY A 543 -6.94 15.16 -24.66
CA GLY A 543 -5.89 15.78 -25.45
C GLY A 543 -5.75 17.28 -25.30
N ALA A 544 -4.62 17.79 -25.82
CA ALA A 544 -4.25 19.19 -25.71
C ALA A 544 -5.25 20.12 -26.40
N GLY A 545 -5.62 21.23 -25.74
CA GLY A 545 -6.56 22.23 -26.22
C GLY A 545 -8.04 21.83 -26.14
N LYS A 546 -8.35 20.63 -25.67
CA LYS A 546 -9.74 20.19 -25.52
C LYS A 546 -10.35 20.76 -24.24
N ALA A 547 -11.41 21.55 -24.41
CA ALA A 547 -12.23 22.04 -23.32
C ALA A 547 -13.24 21.00 -22.88
N GLY A 548 -13.68 21.07 -21.62
CA GLY A 548 -14.68 20.19 -21.08
C GLY A 548 -15.27 20.72 -19.79
N ALA A 549 -16.33 20.06 -19.32
CA ALA A 549 -16.95 20.34 -18.04
C ALA A 549 -17.22 19.03 -17.30
N LEU A 550 -17.10 19.07 -15.96
CA LEU A 550 -17.39 17.95 -15.09
C LEU A 550 -18.02 18.44 -13.78
N ARG A 551 -18.70 17.53 -13.11
CA ARG A 551 -19.17 17.75 -11.74
C ARG A 551 -18.04 17.43 -10.79
N ILE A 552 -17.73 18.33 -9.87
CA ILE A 552 -16.74 18.13 -8.81
C ILE A 552 -17.42 18.14 -7.45
N ALA A 553 -16.85 17.38 -6.51
CA ALA A 553 -17.24 17.40 -5.11
C ALA A 553 -16.24 18.19 -4.30
N GLY A 554 -16.72 18.88 -3.31
CA GLY A 554 -15.87 19.57 -2.34
C GLY A 554 -15.10 18.60 -1.43
N GLY A 555 -14.14 19.14 -0.71
CA GLY A 555 -13.29 18.41 0.21
C GLY A 555 -12.65 19.34 1.22
N ALA A 556 -11.67 18.82 1.95
CA ALA A 556 -10.95 19.59 2.98
C ALA A 556 -10.24 20.83 2.40
N LEU A 557 -9.81 20.76 1.13
CA LEU A 557 -9.18 21.87 0.41
C LEU A 557 -10.08 22.38 -0.74
N GLY A 558 -10.99 21.55 -1.26
CA GLY A 558 -11.84 21.89 -2.39
C GLY A 558 -11.19 21.62 -3.74
N LEU A 559 -11.07 22.62 -4.63
CA LEU A 559 -10.43 22.48 -5.94
C LEU A 559 -8.98 22.93 -5.87
N ILE A 560 -8.05 22.03 -6.18
CA ILE A 560 -6.61 22.27 -6.19
C ILE A 560 -6.16 22.41 -7.64
N ILE A 561 -5.55 23.55 -7.98
CA ILE A 561 -4.98 23.79 -9.31
C ILE A 561 -3.45 23.69 -9.19
N ASP A 562 -2.87 22.66 -9.78
CA ASP A 562 -1.41 22.47 -9.81
C ASP A 562 -0.86 22.67 -11.22
N ALA A 563 -0.62 23.91 -11.57
CA ALA A 563 -0.04 24.34 -12.83
C ALA A 563 1.49 24.51 -12.79
N ARG A 564 2.17 23.95 -11.79
CA ARG A 564 3.64 24.04 -11.62
C ARG A 564 4.42 23.35 -12.73
N GLY A 565 3.74 22.55 -13.55
CA GLY A 565 4.31 21.82 -14.69
C GLY A 565 4.60 20.35 -14.37
N ARG A 566 4.67 19.55 -15.43
CA ARG A 566 4.98 18.11 -15.37
C ARG A 566 6.04 17.74 -16.40
N PRO A 567 7.15 17.05 -16.02
CA PRO A 567 7.53 16.78 -14.62
C PRO A 567 7.85 18.07 -13.85
N LEU A 568 7.65 18.02 -12.53
CA LEU A 568 7.91 19.15 -11.64
C LEU A 568 9.41 19.51 -11.64
N LYS A 569 9.72 20.76 -11.90
CA LYS A 569 11.08 21.29 -11.91
C LYS A 569 11.30 22.21 -10.73
N LEU A 570 12.22 21.83 -9.85
CA LEU A 570 12.67 22.68 -8.76
C LEU A 570 13.83 23.57 -9.22
N ASP A 571 13.94 24.77 -8.63
CA ASP A 571 15.07 25.66 -8.87
C ASP A 571 16.38 24.99 -8.45
N THR A 572 17.42 25.22 -9.22
CA THR A 572 18.78 24.71 -8.94
C THR A 572 19.46 25.50 -7.81
N ASP A 573 19.12 26.77 -7.68
CA ASP A 573 19.58 27.61 -6.56
C ASP A 573 18.88 27.21 -5.25
N PRO A 574 19.63 26.84 -4.20
CA PRO A 574 19.05 26.37 -2.97
C PRO A 574 18.18 27.41 -2.24
N ALA A 575 18.55 28.70 -2.27
CA ALA A 575 17.79 29.73 -1.59
C ALA A 575 16.44 29.96 -2.29
N ARG A 576 16.45 30.18 -3.60
CA ARG A 576 15.22 30.33 -4.39
C ARG A 576 14.31 29.10 -4.30
N ARG A 577 14.90 27.95 -4.22
CA ARG A 577 14.13 26.71 -4.06
C ARG A 577 13.44 26.64 -2.70
N ARG A 578 14.11 27.03 -1.61
CA ARG A 578 13.48 27.12 -0.26
C ARG A 578 12.33 28.10 -0.27
N ASP A 579 12.54 29.31 -0.80
CA ASP A 579 11.49 30.33 -0.91
C ASP A 579 10.29 29.83 -1.72
N THR A 580 10.55 29.08 -2.79
CA THR A 580 9.50 28.45 -3.61
C THR A 580 8.75 27.37 -2.86
N ASN A 581 9.45 26.50 -2.13
CA ASN A 581 8.83 25.46 -1.31
C ASN A 581 7.97 26.06 -0.19
N GLU A 582 8.45 27.11 0.44
CA GLU A 582 7.69 27.85 1.46
C GLU A 582 6.45 28.51 0.85
N LYS A 583 6.59 29.19 -0.27
CA LYS A 583 5.48 29.78 -1.01
C LYS A 583 4.40 28.75 -1.33
N TRP A 584 4.76 27.53 -1.75
CA TRP A 584 3.78 26.48 -2.05
C TRP A 584 3.02 25.99 -0.81
N LEU A 585 3.61 26.07 0.38
CA LEU A 585 2.89 25.80 1.64
C LEU A 585 1.81 26.85 1.91
N TRP A 586 2.07 28.13 1.59
CA TRP A 586 1.05 29.18 1.63
C TRP A 586 0.00 29.00 0.54
N ASP A 587 0.43 28.75 -0.70
CA ASP A 587 -0.46 28.60 -1.86
C ASP A 587 -1.46 27.43 -1.68
N ILE A 588 -1.09 26.36 -0.96
CA ILE A 588 -1.95 25.20 -0.67
C ILE A 588 -2.75 25.38 0.65
N GLY A 589 -2.57 26.47 1.37
CA GLY A 589 -3.20 26.72 2.65
C GLY A 589 -2.66 25.90 3.82
N ALA A 590 -1.46 25.33 3.70
CA ALA A 590 -0.83 24.59 4.80
C ALA A 590 -0.22 25.48 5.89
N LYS A 591 0.11 26.71 5.54
CA LYS A 591 0.51 27.80 6.45
C LYS A 591 -0.52 28.94 6.33
N GLU A 592 -0.85 29.55 7.48
CA GLU A 592 -1.70 30.74 7.60
C GLU A 592 -0.85 31.99 7.83
#